data_654d3321860b0ce14c8189d75aff5f97
#
_entry.id   654d3321860b0ce14c8189d75aff5f97
#
_cell.length_a   1.000
_cell.length_b   1.000
_cell.length_c   1.000
_cell.angle_alpha   90.00
_cell.angle_beta   90.00
_cell.angle_gamma   90.00
#
_symmetry.space_group_name_H-M   'P 1'
#
loop_
_entity.id
_entity.type
_entity.pdbx_description
1 polymer ?
#
loop_
_entity_poly.entity_id
_entity_poly.type
_entity_poly.pdbx_seq_one_letter_code
_entity_poly.pdbx_strand_id
1 'polypeptide(L)' 'MYQDPEVAHIIRLLDQKKQDMVRQEKYEQAKNLKQAIADLQKVQ' A
#
# COMPACT_ATOMS: atom_id res chain seq x y z
N MET A 1 18.92 5.37 8.81
CA MET A 1 17.90 5.88 7.88
C MET A 1 16.65 6.26 8.63
N TYR A 2 16.13 7.41 8.32
CA TYR A 2 14.92 7.91 8.96
C TYR A 2 13.69 7.32 8.28
N GLN A 3 12.79 6.77 9.08
CA GLN A 3 11.49 6.31 8.59
C GLN A 3 10.41 7.03 9.36
N ASP A 4 9.50 7.67 8.61
CA ASP A 4 8.38 8.35 9.20
C ASP A 4 7.35 7.31 9.67
N PRO A 5 7.03 7.25 10.97
CA PRO A 5 6.05 6.27 11.47
C PRO A 5 4.65 6.47 10.87
N GLU A 6 4.28 7.69 10.49
CA GLU A 6 2.99 7.92 9.85
C GLU A 6 2.95 7.28 8.46
N VAL A 7 4.03 7.44 7.69
CA VAL A 7 4.11 6.84 6.36
C VAL A 7 4.11 5.32 6.47
N ALA A 8 4.86 4.76 7.42
CA ALA A 8 4.88 3.33 7.64
C ALA A 8 3.48 2.80 7.99
N HIS A 9 2.74 3.55 8.80
CA HIS A 9 1.38 3.18 9.17
C HIS A 9 0.44 3.19 7.95
N ILE A 10 0.54 4.23 7.13
CA ILE A 10 -0.26 4.35 5.91
C ILE A 10 0.04 3.18 4.96
N ILE A 11 1.31 2.87 4.77
CA ILE A 11 1.70 1.75 3.90
C ILE A 11 1.09 0.44 4.41
N ARG A 12 1.09 0.23 5.73
CA ARG A 12 0.52 -0.98 6.32
C ARG A 12 -0.98 -1.07 6.07
N LEU A 13 -1.69 0.05 6.21
CA LEU A 13 -3.13 0.09 5.94
C LEU A 13 -3.42 -0.18 4.47
N LEU A 14 -2.64 0.41 3.57
CA LEU A 14 -2.80 0.18 2.14
C LEU A 14 -2.52 -1.27 1.77
N ASP A 15 -1.53 -1.88 2.40
CA ASP A 15 -1.21 -3.28 2.14
C ASP A 15 -2.35 -4.20 2.57
N GLN A 16 -2.96 -3.93 3.72
CA GLN A 16 -4.12 -4.69 4.18
C GLN A 16 -5.28 -4.54 3.21
N LYS A 17 -5.52 -3.33 2.73
CA LYS A 17 -6.58 -3.07 1.75
C LYS A 17 -6.30 -3.80 0.44
N LYS A 18 -5.05 -3.80 0.01
CA LYS A 18 -4.65 -4.51 -1.19
C LYS A 18 -4.95 -6.00 -1.06
N GLN A 19 -4.62 -6.60 0.08
CA GLN A 19 -4.88 -8.01 0.31
C GLN A 19 -6.37 -8.32 0.29
N ASP A 20 -7.19 -7.45 0.87
CA ASP A 20 -8.64 -7.59 0.81
C ASP A 20 -9.15 -7.55 -0.62
N MET A 21 -8.63 -6.64 -1.42
CA MET A 21 -9.04 -6.54 -2.83
C MET A 21 -8.69 -7.81 -3.58
N VAL A 22 -7.52 -8.39 -3.32
CA VAL A 22 -7.12 -9.65 -3.95
C VAL A 22 -8.07 -10.79 -3.54
N ARG A 23 -8.44 -10.87 -2.26
CA ARG A 23 -9.38 -11.89 -1.80
C ARG A 23 -10.74 -11.76 -2.47
N GLN A 24 -11.17 -10.55 -2.79
CA GLN A 24 -12.43 -10.27 -3.45
C GLN A 24 -12.31 -10.30 -4.96
N GLU A 25 -11.15 -10.69 -5.47
CA GLU A 25 -10.84 -10.75 -6.90
C GLU A 25 -10.96 -9.38 -7.60
N LYS A 26 -10.75 -8.31 -6.84
CA LYS A 26 -10.74 -6.95 -7.38
C LYS A 26 -9.31 -6.57 -7.77
N TYR A 27 -8.80 -7.24 -8.79
CA TYR A 27 -7.38 -7.15 -9.13
C TYR A 27 -6.94 -5.77 -9.61
N GLU A 28 -7.84 -5.06 -10.28
CA GLU A 28 -7.49 -3.72 -10.74
C GLU A 28 -7.28 -2.75 -9.59
N GLN A 29 -8.18 -2.79 -8.60
CA GLN A 29 -8.02 -1.97 -7.41
C GLN A 29 -6.77 -2.38 -6.61
N ALA A 30 -6.49 -3.67 -6.54
CA ALA A 30 -5.28 -4.16 -5.87
C ALA A 30 -4.02 -3.65 -6.56
N LYS A 31 -4.03 -3.61 -7.90
CA LYS A 31 -2.91 -3.08 -8.68
C LYS A 31 -2.70 -1.60 -8.38
N ASN A 32 -3.78 -0.83 -8.30
CA ASN A 32 -3.70 0.59 -8.00
C ASN A 32 -3.14 0.84 -6.61
N LEU A 33 -3.56 0.03 -5.63
CA LEU A 33 -3.04 0.13 -4.27
C LEU A 33 -1.55 -0.25 -4.21
N LYS A 34 -1.15 -1.26 -4.96
CA LYS A 34 0.25 -1.66 -5.04
C LYS A 34 1.10 -0.51 -5.59
N GLN A 35 0.59 0.20 -6.59
CA GLN A 35 1.29 1.35 -7.15
C GLN A 35 1.42 2.48 -6.13
N ALA A 36 0.35 2.74 -5.37
CA ALA A 36 0.38 3.76 -4.33
C ALA A 36 1.42 3.42 -3.25
N ILE A 37 1.48 2.16 -2.85
CA ILE A 37 2.47 1.70 -1.88
C ILE A 37 3.89 1.93 -2.41
N ALA A 38 4.13 1.57 -3.67
CA ALA A 38 5.44 1.75 -4.29
C ALA A 38 5.83 3.22 -4.34
N ASP A 39 4.87 4.10 -4.64
CA ASP A 39 5.12 5.53 -4.70
C ASP A 39 5.48 6.10 -3.32
N LEU A 40 4.78 5.66 -2.29
CA LEU A 40 5.09 6.09 -0.92
C LEU A 40 6.48 5.61 -0.48
N GLN A 41 6.87 4.41 -0.89
CA GLN A 41 8.18 3.90 -0.56
C GLN A 41 9.31 4.65 -1.24
N LYS A 42 9.04 5.25 -2.40
CA LYS A 42 10.04 6.03 -3.12
C LYS A 42 10.38 7.35 -2.42
N VAL A 43 9.47 7.89 -1.65
CA VAL A 43 9.70 9.19 -0.99
C VAL A 43 10.35 9.02 0.39
N GLN A 44 10.59 7.81 0.80
CA GLN A 44 11.33 7.55 2.04
C GLN A 44 12.85 7.39 1.76
#